data_256c51d0c472d1acee18d94768ede0ce
#
_entry.id   256c51d0c472d1acee18d94768ede0ce
#
_cell.length_a   1.000
_cell.length_b   1.000
_cell.length_c   1.000
_cell.angle_alpha   90.00
_cell.angle_beta   90.00
_cell.angle_gamma   90.00
#
_symmetry.space_group_name_H-M   'P 1'
#
loop_
_entity.id
_entity.type
_entity.pdbx_description
1 polymer ?
#
loop_
_entity_poly.entity_id
_entity_poly.type
_entity_poly.pdbx_seq_one_letter_code
_entity_poly.pdbx_strand_id
1 'polypeptide(L)'
;MKVTESGDLKHSQLLFEDYLQMVSAEQREHAEVCEPPKMTETDSTDTSKQREGLLEQILNRDNLNRAYKQVKRNKGAGGIDGMQVDELLPYLREHKNELVQSLRDGKYRPQPVRRVEIPKENGRTRKLGIPTVVDRLIQQAICQVLSPIFEKQFSNNSFGFRPKRSAHDALKRCQTNITDGYKWVVDMDLEKYFDTVNQSKLIQILSETIKDGRVISLIHKFLRAGVMVGGMFEDSPEGVPQGGPLSPLLGNIMLNECDHELERRGHRFVRYADDLLIFCKSRKAATRTLNHILPYIEEKLFLKVNREKTQVARVKQVKYLGYGFYIHKGEGRLRIHPKSVQKFRDKIREITGRSNGMGTLARKTRLNQVIRGWINYFKLADAKNLIRELDEWIRSRIRMVTWKRWKKVRTRFENLKRLGIKEEQAWMWANTRKGYWRTAHSPILSIALSNERLKRAGYLSLMECYSAK
;
A
#
# COMPACT_ATOMS: atom_id res chain seq x y z
N MET A 1 5.38 -0.04 47.36
CA MET A 1 5.85 -0.58 46.07
C MET A 1 4.91 -0.09 44.98
N LYS A 2 5.28 0.98 44.30
CA LYS A 2 4.66 1.48 43.07
C LYS A 2 5.76 1.49 42.04
N VAL A 3 5.74 0.55 41.10
CA VAL A 3 6.72 0.47 40.02
C VAL A 3 5.96 0.18 38.71
N THR A 4 6.11 1.10 37.77
CA THR A 4 6.23 0.95 36.32
C THR A 4 5.06 0.39 35.50
N GLU A 5 4.07 1.25 35.21
CA GLU A 5 3.18 1.07 34.04
C GLU A 5 3.38 2.12 32.94
N SER A 6 4.37 3.02 33.04
CA SER A 6 4.54 4.11 32.08
C SER A 6 5.50 3.81 30.93
N GLY A 7 6.27 2.73 30.99
CA GLY A 7 7.24 2.32 29.97
C GLY A 7 6.62 1.62 28.77
N ASP A 8 5.70 0.72 29.03
CA ASP A 8 5.08 -0.12 27.96
C ASP A 8 4.10 0.66 27.08
N LEU A 9 3.44 1.69 27.63
CA LEU A 9 2.54 2.55 26.86
C LEU A 9 3.27 3.45 25.87
N LYS A 10 4.49 3.92 26.21
CA LYS A 10 5.31 4.70 25.28
C LYS A 10 5.92 3.82 24.18
N HIS A 11 6.31 2.61 24.51
CA HIS A 11 6.87 1.68 23.53
C HIS A 11 5.80 1.17 22.55
N SER A 12 4.58 0.88 23.01
CA SER A 12 3.45 0.52 22.16
C SER A 12 2.94 1.69 21.31
N GLN A 13 3.07 2.93 21.78
CA GLN A 13 2.72 4.13 21.03
C GLN A 13 3.71 4.42 19.90
N LEU A 14 5.01 4.24 20.14
CA LEU A 14 6.06 4.35 19.11
C LEU A 14 5.90 3.27 18.01
N LEU A 15 5.65 2.02 18.38
CA LEU A 15 5.36 0.94 17.43
C LEU A 15 4.09 1.18 16.62
N PHE A 16 3.11 1.86 17.19
CA PHE A 16 1.85 2.18 16.52
C PHE A 16 1.98 3.39 15.56
N GLU A 17 2.81 4.38 15.89
CA GLU A 17 3.13 5.50 15.01
C GLU A 17 4.01 5.06 13.83
N ASP A 18 4.97 4.18 14.06
CA ASP A 18 5.75 3.51 13.01
C ASP A 18 4.84 2.66 12.10
N TYR A 19 3.88 1.91 12.66
CA TYR A 19 2.87 1.17 11.89
C TYR A 19 2.00 2.09 11.04
N LEU A 20 1.60 3.25 11.56
CA LEU A 20 0.81 4.24 10.80
C LEU A 20 1.63 4.92 9.70
N GLN A 21 2.93 5.14 9.93
CA GLN A 21 3.84 5.62 8.90
C GLN A 21 4.05 4.56 7.81
N MET A 22 4.15 3.28 8.17
CA MET A 22 4.28 2.18 7.23
C MET A 22 2.99 1.92 6.44
N VAL A 23 1.81 1.98 7.08
CA VAL A 23 0.51 1.88 6.39
C VAL A 23 0.26 3.09 5.49
N SER A 24 0.71 4.28 5.88
CA SER A 24 0.68 5.46 5.01
C SER A 24 1.73 5.38 3.89
N ALA A 25 2.85 4.68 4.10
CA ALA A 25 3.81 4.38 3.07
C ALA A 25 3.28 3.33 2.07
N GLU A 26 2.63 2.25 2.55
CA GLU A 26 1.93 1.31 1.66
C GLU A 26 0.81 1.98 0.83
N GLN A 27 0.08 2.93 1.41
CA GLN A 27 -0.89 3.74 0.67
C GLN A 27 -0.21 4.77 -0.25
N ARG A 28 1.00 5.24 0.09
CA ARG A 28 1.81 6.12 -0.76
C ARG A 28 2.60 5.34 -1.80
N GLU A 29 3.05 4.12 -1.53
CA GLU A 29 3.62 3.20 -2.52
C GLU A 29 2.59 2.87 -3.63
N HIS A 30 1.30 2.90 -3.32
CA HIS A 30 0.24 2.85 -4.33
C HIS A 30 0.03 4.18 -5.10
N ALA A 31 0.56 5.30 -4.61
CA ALA A 31 0.38 6.63 -5.21
C ALA A 31 1.65 7.26 -5.79
N GLU A 32 2.84 6.84 -5.35
CA GLU A 32 4.10 7.49 -5.71
C GLU A 32 5.17 6.48 -6.15
N VAL A 33 4.91 5.79 -7.25
CA VAL A 33 6.00 5.24 -8.06
C VAL A 33 6.69 6.43 -8.71
N CYS A 34 8.03 6.48 -8.63
CA CYS A 34 8.89 7.53 -9.15
C CYS A 34 8.26 8.28 -10.34
N GLU A 35 7.86 9.55 -10.14
CA GLU A 35 7.59 10.40 -11.29
C GLU A 35 8.90 10.50 -12.09
N PRO A 36 8.90 10.12 -13.35
CA PRO A 36 10.03 10.43 -14.20
C PRO A 36 10.15 11.95 -14.27
N PRO A 37 11.39 12.51 -14.33
CA PRO A 37 11.55 13.93 -14.52
C PRO A 37 10.79 14.32 -15.79
N LYS A 38 10.12 15.48 -15.76
CA LYS A 38 9.60 16.11 -16.97
C LYS A 38 10.78 16.24 -17.92
N MET A 39 10.83 15.39 -18.93
CA MET A 39 11.74 15.56 -20.04
C MET A 39 11.22 16.78 -20.80
N THR A 40 11.90 17.89 -20.67
CA THR A 40 11.93 18.87 -21.74
C THR A 40 12.56 18.13 -22.91
N GLU A 41 11.80 18.00 -23.99
CA GLU A 41 12.30 17.54 -25.27
C GLU A 41 13.36 18.54 -25.73
N THR A 42 14.60 18.22 -25.48
CA THR A 42 15.73 18.73 -26.25
C THR A 42 16.29 17.52 -26.97
N ASP A 43 15.88 17.36 -28.21
CA ASP A 43 16.57 16.56 -29.19
C ASP A 43 18.05 17.03 -29.25
N SER A 44 18.90 16.35 -28.54
CA SER A 44 20.32 16.31 -28.81
C SER A 44 20.75 14.86 -28.67
N THR A 45 21.08 14.26 -29.78
CA THR A 45 21.82 13.02 -29.94
C THR A 45 23.15 13.12 -29.20
N ASP A 46 23.10 12.88 -27.87
CA ASP A 46 24.31 12.89 -27.04
C ASP A 46 24.81 11.42 -26.95
N THR A 47 25.59 11.05 -27.96
CA THR A 47 26.33 9.78 -28.06
C THR A 47 27.39 9.62 -26.97
N SER A 48 27.66 10.64 -26.15
CA SER A 48 28.62 10.59 -25.03
C SER A 48 28.06 9.87 -23.80
N LYS A 49 26.74 9.94 -23.55
CA LYS A 49 26.10 9.27 -22.40
C LYS A 49 26.01 7.74 -22.53
N GLN A 50 26.10 7.19 -23.74
CA GLN A 50 26.12 5.75 -23.95
C GLN A 50 27.46 5.08 -23.60
N ARG A 51 28.52 5.84 -23.38
CA ARG A 51 29.88 5.35 -23.07
C ARG A 51 30.14 5.20 -21.57
N GLU A 52 29.36 5.83 -20.70
CA GLU A 52 29.50 5.60 -19.25
C GLU A 52 28.86 4.26 -18.86
N GLY A 53 29.63 3.40 -18.16
CA GLY A 53 29.12 2.14 -17.62
C GLY A 53 27.90 2.37 -16.72
N LEU A 54 27.02 1.39 -16.64
CA LEU A 54 25.76 1.51 -15.88
C LEU A 54 26.01 1.83 -14.40
N LEU A 55 27.07 1.30 -13.81
CA LEU A 55 27.48 1.62 -12.46
C LEU A 55 27.80 3.12 -12.30
N GLU A 56 28.49 3.73 -13.26
CA GLU A 56 28.84 5.14 -13.20
C GLU A 56 27.59 6.04 -13.28
N GLN A 57 26.58 5.65 -14.06
CA GLN A 57 25.26 6.33 -14.06
C GLN A 57 24.57 6.23 -12.70
N ILE A 58 24.64 5.07 -12.03
CA ILE A 58 24.10 4.88 -10.67
C ILE A 58 24.82 5.79 -9.68
N LEU A 59 26.15 5.86 -9.76
CA LEU A 59 27.00 6.65 -8.86
C LEU A 59 27.08 8.14 -9.23
N ASN A 60 26.46 8.54 -10.34
CA ASN A 60 26.43 9.94 -10.77
C ASN A 60 25.86 10.83 -9.66
N ARG A 61 26.47 12.01 -9.48
CA ARG A 61 26.12 12.97 -8.43
C ARG A 61 24.63 13.33 -8.42
N ASP A 62 24.06 13.58 -9.60
CA ASP A 62 22.66 13.99 -9.70
C ASP A 62 21.71 12.83 -9.37
N ASN A 63 22.08 11.61 -9.76
CA ASN A 63 21.32 10.42 -9.42
C ASN A 63 21.35 10.16 -7.91
N LEU A 64 22.51 10.24 -7.27
CA LEU A 64 22.65 10.10 -5.80
C LEU A 64 21.89 11.19 -5.04
N ASN A 65 21.91 12.43 -5.53
CA ASN A 65 21.17 13.54 -4.94
C ASN A 65 19.64 13.31 -5.03
N ARG A 66 19.14 12.78 -6.17
CA ARG A 66 17.72 12.41 -6.31
C ARG A 66 17.37 11.28 -5.36
N ALA A 67 18.20 10.24 -5.27
CA ALA A 67 18.01 9.13 -4.36
C ALA A 67 17.97 9.60 -2.89
N TYR A 68 18.89 10.47 -2.48
CA TYR A 68 18.89 11.07 -1.16
C TYR A 68 17.58 11.81 -0.86
N LYS A 69 17.12 12.68 -1.78
CA LYS A 69 15.87 13.42 -1.62
C LYS A 69 14.66 12.47 -1.47
N GLN A 70 14.64 11.38 -2.23
CA GLN A 70 13.58 10.39 -2.16
C GLN A 70 13.61 9.64 -0.82
N VAL A 71 14.77 9.16 -0.37
CA VAL A 71 14.91 8.47 0.92
C VAL A 71 14.50 9.40 2.07
N LYS A 72 14.92 10.69 2.03
CA LYS A 72 14.54 11.69 3.03
C LYS A 72 13.03 11.93 3.05
N ARG A 73 12.40 12.03 1.89
CA ARG A 73 10.94 12.23 1.76
C ARG A 73 10.14 11.07 2.36
N ASN A 74 10.63 9.85 2.19
CA ASN A 74 9.93 8.63 2.64
C ASN A 74 9.97 8.41 4.16
N LYS A 75 10.86 9.08 4.90
CA LYS A 75 10.92 9.08 6.38
C LYS A 75 10.85 7.68 7.02
N GLY A 76 11.56 6.70 6.51
CA GLY A 76 11.52 5.34 7.07
C GLY A 76 12.33 5.20 8.37
N ALA A 77 12.03 4.18 9.16
CA ALA A 77 12.76 3.83 10.38
C ALA A 77 14.21 3.42 10.12
N GLY A 78 15.09 3.51 11.11
CA GLY A 78 16.48 3.08 11.05
C GLY A 78 16.65 1.56 10.82
N GLY A 79 17.76 1.17 10.17
CA GLY A 79 18.14 -0.22 9.96
C GLY A 79 18.68 -0.90 11.23
N ILE A 80 19.60 -1.84 11.06
CA ILE A 80 20.28 -2.53 12.18
C ILE A 80 21.30 -1.62 12.87
N ASP A 81 21.83 -0.64 12.15
CA ASP A 81 22.78 0.37 12.62
C ASP A 81 22.13 1.48 13.49
N GLY A 82 20.80 1.51 13.54
CA GLY A 82 20.03 2.52 14.27
C GLY A 82 20.02 3.91 13.62
N MET A 83 20.79 4.14 12.53
CA MET A 83 20.88 5.42 11.85
C MET A 83 19.50 5.88 11.37
N GLN A 84 19.15 7.14 11.69
CA GLN A 84 17.92 7.75 11.22
C GLN A 84 18.14 8.49 9.90
N VAL A 85 17.05 8.76 9.18
CA VAL A 85 17.11 9.42 7.85
C VAL A 85 17.74 10.81 7.92
N ASP A 86 17.56 11.53 9.02
CA ASP A 86 18.12 12.88 9.20
C ASP A 86 19.64 12.87 9.41
N GLU A 87 20.21 11.74 9.86
CA GLU A 87 21.66 11.54 10.05
C GLU A 87 22.40 11.17 8.74
N LEU A 88 21.65 10.81 7.68
CA LEU A 88 22.24 10.43 6.41
C LEU A 88 23.08 11.54 5.76
N LEU A 89 22.65 12.81 5.85
CA LEU A 89 23.38 13.91 5.24
C LEU A 89 24.72 14.21 5.93
N PRO A 90 24.80 14.31 7.27
CA PRO A 90 26.07 14.36 7.98
C PRO A 90 27.02 13.22 7.60
N TYR A 91 26.52 11.97 7.64
CA TYR A 91 27.28 10.79 7.25
C TYR A 91 27.86 10.90 5.83
N LEU A 92 27.06 11.30 4.86
CA LEU A 92 27.52 11.43 3.46
C LEU A 92 28.54 12.55 3.27
N ARG A 93 28.55 13.61 4.10
CA ARG A 93 29.56 14.67 4.02
C ARG A 93 30.95 14.14 4.35
N GLU A 94 31.05 13.19 5.25
CA GLU A 94 32.29 12.61 5.74
C GLU A 94 32.72 11.40 4.89
N HIS A 95 31.79 10.48 4.57
CA HIS A 95 32.11 9.16 4.02
C HIS A 95 31.74 8.96 2.55
N LYS A 96 31.20 9.98 1.84
CA LYS A 96 30.73 9.82 0.45
C LYS A 96 31.81 9.26 -0.48
N ASN A 97 33.04 9.77 -0.39
CA ASN A 97 34.12 9.38 -1.32
C ASN A 97 34.51 7.92 -1.09
N GLU A 98 34.62 7.48 0.16
CA GLU A 98 34.90 6.10 0.54
C GLU A 98 33.76 5.17 0.08
N LEU A 99 32.51 5.57 0.28
CA LEU A 99 31.33 4.81 -0.13
C LEU A 99 31.33 4.62 -1.67
N VAL A 100 31.50 5.70 -2.43
CA VAL A 100 31.54 5.65 -3.90
C VAL A 100 32.71 4.80 -4.39
N GLN A 101 33.89 4.93 -3.77
CA GLN A 101 35.06 4.13 -4.14
C GLN A 101 34.85 2.64 -3.81
N SER A 102 34.29 2.32 -2.65
CA SER A 102 33.98 0.92 -2.27
C SER A 102 32.95 0.27 -3.22
N LEU A 103 32.01 1.04 -3.76
CA LEU A 103 31.07 0.58 -4.77
C LEU A 103 31.75 0.33 -6.12
N ARG A 104 32.64 1.24 -6.57
CA ARG A 104 33.43 1.08 -7.80
C ARG A 104 34.35 -0.15 -7.76
N ASP A 105 35.02 -0.34 -6.62
CA ASP A 105 35.92 -1.46 -6.39
C ASP A 105 35.18 -2.79 -6.19
N GLY A 106 33.86 -2.77 -6.13
CA GLY A 106 33.06 -3.94 -5.80
C GLY A 106 33.27 -4.45 -4.36
N LYS A 107 33.84 -3.64 -3.46
CA LYS A 107 34.11 -3.99 -2.06
C LYS A 107 32.92 -3.73 -1.13
N TYR A 108 31.95 -2.92 -1.57
CA TYR A 108 30.78 -2.63 -0.78
C TYR A 108 30.02 -3.90 -0.37
N ARG A 109 29.68 -3.98 0.91
CA ARG A 109 28.88 -5.09 1.50
C ARG A 109 27.63 -4.51 2.14
N PRO A 110 26.44 -4.78 1.58
CA PRO A 110 25.18 -4.39 2.20
C PRO A 110 25.05 -5.00 3.60
N GLN A 111 24.43 -4.27 4.50
CA GLN A 111 24.14 -4.76 5.84
C GLN A 111 22.90 -5.65 5.85
N PRO A 112 22.79 -6.59 6.79
CA PRO A 112 21.56 -7.37 6.97
C PRO A 112 20.36 -6.47 7.22
N VAL A 113 19.18 -6.85 6.70
CA VAL A 113 17.95 -6.09 6.96
C VAL A 113 17.41 -6.37 8.36
N ARG A 114 16.94 -5.36 9.06
CA ARG A 114 16.29 -5.50 10.37
C ARG A 114 14.88 -6.05 10.18
N ARG A 115 14.59 -7.22 10.72
CA ARG A 115 13.26 -7.87 10.66
C ARG A 115 12.26 -7.15 11.54
N VAL A 116 11.09 -6.85 10.98
CA VAL A 116 9.91 -6.38 11.71
C VAL A 116 8.72 -7.21 11.29
N GLU A 117 7.93 -7.66 12.26
CA GLU A 117 6.72 -8.43 12.00
C GLU A 117 5.48 -7.54 12.13
N ILE A 118 4.68 -7.45 11.06
CA ILE A 118 3.43 -6.70 11.06
C ILE A 118 2.26 -7.69 11.10
N PRO A 119 1.34 -7.55 12.07
CA PRO A 119 0.19 -8.44 12.16
C PRO A 119 -0.75 -8.27 10.96
N LYS A 120 -1.12 -9.40 10.34
CA LYS A 120 -2.18 -9.48 9.32
C LYS A 120 -3.53 -9.74 9.98
N GLU A 121 -4.62 -9.37 9.29
CA GLU A 121 -6.01 -9.54 9.77
C GLU A 121 -6.38 -10.97 10.14
N ASN A 122 -5.67 -11.97 9.63
CA ASN A 122 -5.95 -13.40 9.86
C ASN A 122 -5.13 -13.98 11.03
N GLY A 123 -4.56 -13.14 11.91
CA GLY A 123 -3.65 -13.59 12.98
C GLY A 123 -2.27 -14.05 12.49
N ARG A 124 -2.01 -14.01 11.17
CA ARG A 124 -0.67 -14.24 10.59
C ARG A 124 0.14 -12.94 10.62
N THR A 125 1.46 -13.03 10.60
CA THR A 125 2.35 -11.87 10.50
C THR A 125 2.86 -11.70 9.06
N ARG A 126 3.18 -10.46 8.68
CA ARG A 126 3.96 -10.14 7.49
C ARG A 126 5.36 -9.76 7.96
N LYS A 127 6.34 -10.43 7.40
CA LYS A 127 7.74 -10.19 7.70
C LYS A 127 8.27 -9.07 6.80
N LEU A 128 8.66 -7.94 7.37
CA LEU A 128 9.33 -6.86 6.65
C LEU A 128 10.80 -6.81 7.03
N GLY A 129 11.65 -6.48 6.08
CA GLY A 129 13.06 -6.19 6.30
C GLY A 129 13.33 -4.71 6.11
N ILE A 130 13.86 -4.04 7.11
CA ILE A 130 14.24 -2.62 7.04
C ILE A 130 15.74 -2.55 6.77
N PRO A 131 16.18 -2.15 5.54
CA PRO A 131 17.58 -1.91 5.23
C PRO A 131 18.12 -0.70 5.99
N THR A 132 19.43 -0.58 6.13
CA THR A 132 20.06 0.64 6.62
C THR A 132 19.75 1.84 5.73
N VAL A 133 19.88 3.05 6.24
CA VAL A 133 19.57 4.25 5.45
C VAL A 133 20.54 4.41 4.27
N VAL A 134 21.79 3.99 4.45
CA VAL A 134 22.80 3.97 3.37
C VAL A 134 22.45 2.94 2.29
N ASP A 135 22.06 1.73 2.70
CA ASP A 135 21.60 0.71 1.74
C ASP A 135 20.38 1.16 0.96
N ARG A 136 19.41 1.82 1.63
CA ARG A 136 18.24 2.41 0.94
C ARG A 136 18.63 3.47 -0.08
N LEU A 137 19.64 4.31 0.21
CA LEU A 137 20.16 5.29 -0.74
C LEU A 137 20.71 4.60 -2.00
N ILE A 138 21.53 3.58 -1.83
CA ILE A 138 22.15 2.85 -2.95
C ILE A 138 21.08 2.10 -3.75
N GLN A 139 20.18 1.37 -3.08
CA GLN A 139 19.06 0.69 -3.74
C GLN A 139 18.16 1.66 -4.51
N GLN A 140 17.90 2.85 -3.95
CA GLN A 140 17.12 3.88 -4.63
C GLN A 140 17.85 4.41 -5.86
N ALA A 141 19.18 4.62 -5.78
CA ALA A 141 20.00 5.05 -6.90
C ALA A 141 20.01 4.01 -8.03
N ILE A 142 20.12 2.72 -7.71
CA ILE A 142 20.00 1.60 -8.65
C ILE A 142 18.62 1.61 -9.29
N CYS A 143 17.56 1.68 -8.49
CA CYS A 143 16.18 1.66 -8.96
C CYS A 143 15.88 2.77 -9.96
N GLN A 144 16.37 3.99 -9.73
CA GLN A 144 16.18 5.15 -10.62
C GLN A 144 16.80 4.97 -12.01
N VAL A 145 17.91 4.24 -12.10
CA VAL A 145 18.62 3.98 -13.36
C VAL A 145 18.04 2.76 -14.07
N LEU A 146 17.69 1.71 -13.34
CA LEU A 146 17.17 0.47 -13.93
C LEU A 146 15.68 0.58 -14.33
N SER A 147 14.86 1.31 -13.57
CA SER A 147 13.43 1.40 -13.86
C SER A 147 13.11 1.84 -15.29
N PRO A 148 13.72 2.89 -15.88
CA PRO A 148 13.46 3.28 -17.27
C PRO A 148 13.85 2.22 -18.30
N ILE A 149 14.85 1.38 -17.99
CA ILE A 149 15.34 0.31 -18.87
C ILE A 149 14.29 -0.80 -18.93
N PHE A 150 13.86 -1.29 -17.76
CA PHE A 150 12.89 -2.38 -17.67
C PHE A 150 11.45 -1.96 -17.95
N GLU A 151 11.09 -0.69 -17.72
CA GLU A 151 9.74 -0.18 -18.01
C GLU A 151 9.36 -0.36 -19.48
N LYS A 152 10.34 -0.30 -20.40
CA LYS A 152 10.13 -0.53 -21.84
C LYS A 152 9.80 -2.00 -22.16
N GLN A 153 10.18 -2.93 -21.30
CA GLN A 153 10.01 -4.37 -21.49
C GLN A 153 8.76 -4.91 -20.78
N PHE A 154 8.23 -4.17 -19.81
CA PHE A 154 7.09 -4.63 -19.02
C PHE A 154 5.80 -4.68 -19.82
N SER A 155 5.06 -5.77 -19.65
CA SER A 155 3.73 -5.95 -20.23
C SER A 155 2.79 -4.78 -19.95
N ASN A 156 1.96 -4.43 -20.92
CA ASN A 156 0.90 -3.43 -20.75
C ASN A 156 -0.22 -3.87 -19.81
N ASN A 157 -0.28 -5.14 -19.45
CA ASN A 157 -1.26 -5.72 -18.53
C ASN A 157 -0.75 -5.79 -17.08
N SER A 158 0.48 -5.31 -16.82
CA SER A 158 1.08 -5.18 -15.49
C SER A 158 0.99 -3.74 -15.00
N PHE A 159 0.50 -3.53 -13.76
CA PHE A 159 0.18 -2.21 -13.23
C PHE A 159 0.84 -1.87 -11.90
N GLY A 160 1.12 -2.87 -11.03
CA GLY A 160 1.68 -2.65 -9.70
C GLY A 160 3.14 -2.18 -9.73
N PHE A 161 3.50 -1.26 -8.84
CA PHE A 161 4.87 -0.74 -8.67
C PHE A 161 5.49 -0.15 -9.95
N ARG A 162 4.68 0.41 -10.83
CA ARG A 162 5.15 1.00 -12.09
C ARG A 162 4.81 2.49 -12.17
N PRO A 163 5.69 3.33 -12.76
CA PRO A 163 5.42 4.75 -12.94
C PRO A 163 4.20 4.98 -13.82
N LYS A 164 3.40 5.99 -13.46
CA LYS A 164 2.18 6.42 -14.19
C LYS A 164 1.10 5.33 -14.33
N ARG A 165 1.17 4.24 -13.55
CA ARG A 165 0.16 3.18 -13.51
C ARG A 165 -0.41 3.06 -12.11
N SER A 166 -1.68 2.74 -12.01
CA SER A 166 -2.41 2.70 -10.74
C SER A 166 -3.30 1.46 -10.62
N ALA A 167 -3.75 1.18 -9.39
CA ALA A 167 -4.76 0.16 -9.14
C ALA A 167 -6.08 0.46 -9.91
N HIS A 168 -6.40 1.73 -10.10
CA HIS A 168 -7.56 2.12 -10.89
C HIS A 168 -7.44 1.75 -12.37
N ASP A 169 -6.25 1.82 -12.95
CA ASP A 169 -6.03 1.42 -14.36
C ASP A 169 -6.13 -0.09 -14.51
N ALA A 170 -5.59 -0.85 -13.55
CA ALA A 170 -5.78 -2.31 -13.48
C ALA A 170 -7.27 -2.67 -13.42
N LEU A 171 -8.05 -1.99 -12.56
CA LEU A 171 -9.49 -2.23 -12.43
C LEU A 171 -10.27 -1.87 -13.70
N LYS A 172 -9.94 -0.77 -14.37
CA LYS A 172 -10.52 -0.41 -15.68
C LYS A 172 -10.22 -1.47 -16.73
N ARG A 173 -8.98 -1.99 -16.75
CA ARG A 173 -8.62 -3.10 -17.65
C ARG A 173 -9.42 -4.37 -17.36
N CYS A 174 -9.66 -4.68 -16.09
CA CYS A 174 -10.57 -5.77 -15.70
C CYS A 174 -11.99 -5.55 -16.22
N GLN A 175 -12.54 -4.32 -16.09
CA GLN A 175 -13.88 -3.98 -16.60
C GLN A 175 -13.98 -4.20 -18.12
N THR A 176 -12.97 -3.75 -18.89
CA THR A 176 -12.91 -3.97 -20.34
C THR A 176 -12.96 -5.46 -20.66
N ASN A 177 -12.11 -6.28 -20.03
CA ASN A 177 -12.08 -7.71 -20.25
C ASN A 177 -13.45 -8.38 -19.95
N ILE A 178 -14.13 -7.96 -18.87
CA ILE A 178 -15.45 -8.49 -18.48
C ILE A 178 -16.52 -8.06 -19.50
N THR A 179 -16.49 -6.81 -19.96
CA THR A 179 -17.41 -6.28 -20.99
C THR A 179 -17.24 -7.03 -22.32
N ASP A 180 -16.00 -7.40 -22.69
CA ASP A 180 -15.68 -8.21 -23.86
C ASP A 180 -16.11 -9.70 -23.72
N GLY A 181 -16.85 -10.04 -22.64
CA GLY A 181 -17.44 -11.37 -22.47
C GLY A 181 -16.58 -12.38 -21.71
N TYR A 182 -15.43 -11.99 -21.15
CA TYR A 182 -14.60 -12.87 -20.32
C TYR A 182 -15.14 -12.93 -18.88
N LYS A 183 -16.01 -13.92 -18.63
CA LYS A 183 -16.79 -14.03 -17.39
C LYS A 183 -16.19 -15.00 -16.36
N TRP A 184 -15.11 -15.68 -16.70
CA TRP A 184 -14.37 -16.60 -15.86
C TRP A 184 -12.95 -16.09 -15.67
N VAL A 185 -12.38 -16.34 -14.51
CA VAL A 185 -11.00 -15.96 -14.20
C VAL A 185 -10.28 -17.09 -13.49
N VAL A 186 -8.98 -17.15 -13.73
CA VAL A 186 -8.02 -17.77 -12.84
C VAL A 186 -7.54 -16.66 -11.91
N ASP A 187 -7.87 -16.76 -10.63
CA ASP A 187 -7.41 -15.90 -9.55
C ASP A 187 -6.21 -16.58 -8.91
N MET A 188 -5.00 -16.09 -9.18
CA MET A 188 -3.76 -16.74 -8.83
C MET A 188 -3.09 -16.01 -7.67
N ASP A 189 -2.77 -16.75 -6.61
CA ASP A 189 -2.04 -16.28 -5.43
C ASP A 189 -0.67 -16.99 -5.35
N LEU A 190 0.41 -16.23 -5.35
CA LEU A 190 1.75 -16.77 -5.15
C LEU A 190 2.05 -16.91 -3.65
N GLU A 191 2.66 -18.02 -3.25
CA GLU A 191 2.95 -18.27 -1.85
C GLU A 191 4.15 -17.45 -1.39
N LYS A 192 3.90 -16.45 -0.53
CA LYS A 192 4.94 -15.59 0.05
C LYS A 192 5.95 -15.11 -1.00
N TYR A 193 5.46 -14.61 -2.12
CA TYR A 193 6.21 -14.33 -3.34
C TYR A 193 7.61 -13.76 -3.08
N PHE A 194 7.70 -12.63 -2.36
CA PHE A 194 9.00 -12.00 -2.08
C PHE A 194 9.94 -12.86 -1.22
N ASP A 195 9.42 -13.74 -0.38
CA ASP A 195 10.23 -14.59 0.50
C ASP A 195 10.73 -15.85 -0.22
N THR A 196 10.18 -16.19 -1.41
CA THR A 196 10.45 -17.47 -2.10
C THR A 196 11.00 -17.29 -3.52
N VAL A 197 11.32 -16.08 -3.95
CA VAL A 197 11.95 -15.82 -5.26
C VAL A 197 13.29 -16.53 -5.34
N ASN A 198 13.51 -17.31 -6.40
CA ASN A 198 14.80 -17.91 -6.70
C ASN A 198 15.79 -16.83 -7.16
N GLN A 199 16.79 -16.53 -6.31
CA GLN A 199 17.76 -15.46 -6.57
C GLN A 199 18.61 -15.74 -7.81
N SER A 200 19.02 -16.98 -8.05
CA SER A 200 19.82 -17.36 -9.23
C SER A 200 19.03 -17.12 -10.52
N LYS A 201 17.75 -17.50 -10.54
CA LYS A 201 16.87 -17.24 -11.70
C LYS A 201 16.66 -15.75 -11.93
N LEU A 202 16.45 -14.98 -10.86
CA LEU A 202 16.32 -13.53 -10.96
C LEU A 202 17.61 -12.87 -11.51
N ILE A 203 18.77 -13.28 -11.03
CA ILE A 203 20.07 -12.80 -11.52
C ILE A 203 20.28 -13.18 -12.99
N GLN A 204 19.88 -14.38 -13.41
CA GLN A 204 19.91 -14.77 -14.81
C GLN A 204 19.08 -13.82 -15.68
N ILE A 205 17.82 -13.56 -15.32
CA ILE A 205 16.93 -12.66 -16.07
C ILE A 205 17.52 -11.24 -16.13
N LEU A 206 18.03 -10.72 -15.00
CA LEU A 206 18.69 -9.42 -14.97
C LEU A 206 19.88 -9.34 -15.92
N SER A 207 20.69 -10.40 -16.01
CA SER A 207 21.91 -10.47 -16.84
C SER A 207 21.61 -10.50 -18.36
N GLU A 208 20.39 -10.87 -18.74
CA GLU A 208 19.95 -10.79 -20.13
C GLU A 208 19.88 -9.33 -20.62
N THR A 209 19.47 -8.42 -19.74
CA THR A 209 19.35 -6.98 -20.05
C THR A 209 20.55 -6.16 -19.58
N ILE A 210 21.06 -6.44 -18.36
CA ILE A 210 22.15 -5.68 -17.74
C ILE A 210 23.48 -6.38 -18.06
N LYS A 211 24.36 -5.68 -18.82
CA LYS A 211 25.68 -6.22 -19.21
C LYS A 211 26.81 -5.76 -18.28
N ASP A 212 26.56 -4.81 -17.36
CA ASP A 212 27.53 -4.40 -16.34
C ASP A 212 27.54 -5.39 -15.17
N GLY A 213 28.54 -6.28 -15.16
CA GLY A 213 28.69 -7.32 -14.12
C GLY A 213 28.86 -6.75 -12.72
N ARG A 214 29.36 -5.50 -12.56
CA ARG A 214 29.50 -4.85 -11.25
C ARG A 214 28.12 -4.53 -10.66
N VAL A 215 27.17 -4.08 -11.50
CA VAL A 215 25.79 -3.83 -11.08
C VAL A 215 25.08 -5.13 -10.71
N ILE A 216 25.23 -6.18 -11.51
CA ILE A 216 24.69 -7.53 -11.20
C ILE A 216 25.26 -8.04 -9.88
N SER A 217 26.56 -7.95 -9.69
CA SER A 217 27.23 -8.35 -8.43
C SER A 217 26.69 -7.57 -7.23
N LEU A 218 26.49 -6.25 -7.37
CA LEU A 218 25.95 -5.41 -6.32
C LEU A 218 24.51 -5.82 -5.96
N ILE A 219 23.65 -6.05 -6.96
CA ILE A 219 22.27 -6.53 -6.72
C ILE A 219 22.30 -7.89 -6.02
N HIS A 220 23.15 -8.81 -6.47
CA HIS A 220 23.29 -10.12 -5.82
C HIS A 220 23.72 -9.99 -4.34
N LYS A 221 24.62 -9.07 -4.03
CA LYS A 221 25.01 -8.78 -2.64
C LYS A 221 23.82 -8.28 -1.80
N PHE A 222 22.95 -7.42 -2.36
CA PHE A 222 21.73 -6.97 -1.68
C PHE A 222 20.75 -8.13 -1.42
N LEU A 223 20.62 -9.06 -2.35
CA LEU A 223 19.78 -10.25 -2.17
C LEU A 223 20.31 -11.17 -1.06
N ARG A 224 21.64 -11.28 -0.94
CA ARG A 224 22.34 -12.13 0.01
C ARG A 224 22.71 -11.45 1.34
N ALA A 225 22.28 -10.21 1.55
CA ALA A 225 22.68 -9.44 2.74
C ALA A 225 22.24 -10.07 4.08
N GLY A 226 21.28 -10.99 4.05
CA GLY A 226 20.76 -11.66 5.24
C GLY A 226 19.77 -10.80 6.02
N VAL A 227 19.29 -11.34 7.11
CA VAL A 227 18.26 -10.75 7.96
C VAL A 227 18.67 -10.81 9.42
N MET A 228 18.47 -9.74 10.16
CA MET A 228 18.66 -9.70 11.61
C MET A 228 17.32 -9.86 12.33
N VAL A 229 17.19 -10.94 13.12
CA VAL A 229 15.99 -11.28 13.88
C VAL A 229 16.33 -11.32 15.36
N GLY A 230 15.80 -10.41 16.17
CA GLY A 230 16.06 -10.41 17.61
C GLY A 230 17.55 -10.32 18.00
N GLY A 231 18.39 -9.73 17.15
CA GLY A 231 19.84 -9.64 17.35
C GLY A 231 20.64 -10.81 16.80
N MET A 232 20.00 -11.84 16.24
CA MET A 232 20.66 -12.97 15.58
C MET A 232 20.62 -12.83 14.07
N PHE A 233 21.74 -13.17 13.41
CA PHE A 233 21.83 -13.18 11.95
C PHE A 233 21.22 -14.46 11.38
N GLU A 234 20.36 -14.31 10.38
CA GLU A 234 19.83 -15.39 9.56
C GLU A 234 20.25 -15.17 8.10
N ASP A 235 20.81 -16.19 7.46
CA ASP A 235 21.12 -16.15 6.03
C ASP A 235 19.84 -16.10 5.19
N SER A 236 19.91 -15.50 4.01
CA SER A 236 18.80 -15.36 3.07
C SER A 236 19.17 -15.95 1.71
N PRO A 237 19.18 -17.31 1.58
CA PRO A 237 19.53 -17.98 0.33
C PRO A 237 18.47 -17.84 -0.75
N GLU A 238 17.23 -17.55 -0.38
CA GLU A 238 16.06 -17.32 -1.25
C GLU A 238 15.42 -15.98 -0.93
N GLY A 239 14.61 -15.49 -1.86
CA GLY A 239 13.76 -14.33 -1.67
C GLY A 239 14.43 -13.00 -1.99
N VAL A 240 13.57 -11.98 -2.01
CA VAL A 240 13.93 -10.57 -2.15
C VAL A 240 13.49 -9.86 -0.87
N PRO A 241 14.38 -9.20 -0.12
CA PRO A 241 14.02 -8.55 1.13
C PRO A 241 12.85 -7.58 0.96
N GLN A 242 11.71 -7.81 1.64
CA GLN A 242 10.56 -6.91 1.59
C GLN A 242 10.85 -5.63 2.38
N GLY A 243 10.77 -4.45 1.73
CA GLY A 243 10.91 -3.14 2.38
C GLY A 243 12.05 -2.27 1.86
N GLY A 244 12.90 -2.79 0.97
CA GLY A 244 13.90 -2.01 0.24
C GLY A 244 13.32 -1.36 -1.03
N PRO A 245 13.84 -0.21 -1.48
CA PRO A 245 13.37 0.45 -2.70
C PRO A 245 13.52 -0.39 -3.97
N LEU A 246 14.48 -1.31 -4.01
CA LEU A 246 14.78 -2.14 -5.16
C LEU A 246 13.82 -3.33 -5.32
N SER A 247 13.27 -3.83 -4.23
CA SER A 247 12.47 -5.07 -4.20
C SER A 247 11.24 -5.05 -5.12
N PRO A 248 10.45 -3.97 -5.23
CA PRO A 248 9.31 -3.91 -6.14
C PRO A 248 9.71 -4.04 -7.61
N LEU A 249 10.83 -3.43 -8.01
CA LEU A 249 11.36 -3.52 -9.37
C LEU A 249 11.81 -4.94 -9.68
N LEU A 250 12.59 -5.56 -8.78
CA LEU A 250 13.07 -6.94 -8.94
C LEU A 250 11.90 -7.93 -9.03
N GLY A 251 10.86 -7.72 -8.19
CA GLY A 251 9.64 -8.52 -8.26
C GLY A 251 8.92 -8.39 -9.60
N ASN A 252 8.81 -7.18 -10.15
CA ASN A 252 8.21 -6.99 -11.47
C ASN A 252 9.04 -7.62 -12.60
N ILE A 253 10.37 -7.53 -12.53
CA ILE A 253 11.27 -8.15 -13.52
C ILE A 253 11.06 -9.67 -13.56
N MET A 254 11.02 -10.32 -12.40
CA MET A 254 10.79 -11.76 -12.30
C MET A 254 9.42 -12.17 -12.86
N LEU A 255 8.36 -11.43 -12.52
CA LEU A 255 6.99 -11.75 -12.97
C LEU A 255 6.72 -11.35 -14.42
N ASN A 256 7.54 -10.48 -15.01
CA ASN A 256 7.39 -10.12 -16.42
C ASN A 256 7.59 -11.32 -17.36
N GLU A 257 8.38 -12.31 -16.98
CA GLU A 257 8.51 -13.57 -17.69
C GLU A 257 7.17 -14.31 -17.78
N CYS A 258 6.41 -14.32 -16.68
CA CYS A 258 5.05 -14.87 -16.66
C CYS A 258 4.10 -14.03 -17.52
N ASP A 259 4.23 -12.71 -17.50
CA ASP A 259 3.42 -11.80 -18.31
C ASP A 259 3.65 -12.07 -19.82
N HIS A 260 4.90 -12.16 -20.25
CA HIS A 260 5.26 -12.48 -21.65
C HIS A 260 4.76 -13.85 -22.08
N GLU A 261 4.84 -14.85 -21.20
CA GLU A 261 4.32 -16.19 -21.52
C GLU A 261 2.81 -16.18 -21.67
N LEU A 262 2.09 -15.43 -20.85
CA LEU A 262 0.63 -15.25 -21.00
C LEU A 262 0.28 -14.50 -22.30
N GLU A 263 1.03 -13.47 -22.67
CA GLU A 263 0.87 -12.74 -23.92
C GLU A 263 1.17 -13.63 -25.14
N ARG A 264 2.26 -14.39 -25.09
CA ARG A 264 2.63 -15.34 -26.15
C ARG A 264 1.55 -16.38 -26.41
N ARG A 265 0.85 -16.82 -25.35
CA ARG A 265 -0.30 -17.75 -25.45
C ARG A 265 -1.61 -17.06 -25.80
N GLY A 266 -1.64 -15.74 -25.99
CA GLY A 266 -2.84 -14.98 -26.31
C GLY A 266 -3.85 -14.84 -25.16
N HIS A 267 -3.40 -14.98 -23.90
CA HIS A 267 -4.27 -14.84 -22.76
C HIS A 267 -4.49 -13.36 -22.39
N ARG A 268 -5.72 -13.03 -22.02
CA ARG A 268 -6.03 -11.74 -21.41
C ARG A 268 -5.83 -11.84 -19.91
N PHE A 269 -5.04 -10.96 -19.35
CA PHE A 269 -4.77 -10.93 -17.92
C PHE A 269 -4.60 -9.50 -17.40
N VAL A 270 -4.62 -9.37 -16.10
CA VAL A 270 -4.29 -8.13 -15.38
C VAL A 270 -3.49 -8.52 -14.15
N ARG A 271 -2.29 -7.98 -14.04
CA ARG A 271 -1.41 -8.19 -12.88
C ARG A 271 -1.18 -6.89 -12.11
N TYR A 272 -1.30 -6.95 -10.81
CA TYR A 272 -0.92 -5.88 -9.89
C TYR A 272 0.02 -6.44 -8.82
N ALA A 273 1.33 -6.18 -8.96
CA ALA A 273 2.38 -6.85 -8.19
C ALA A 273 2.28 -8.38 -8.32
N ASP A 274 2.06 -9.09 -7.22
CA ASP A 274 1.86 -10.55 -7.14
C ASP A 274 0.39 -11.01 -7.35
N ASP A 275 -0.57 -10.09 -7.33
CA ASP A 275 -1.98 -10.38 -7.59
C ASP A 275 -2.25 -10.49 -9.11
N LEU A 276 -2.51 -11.71 -9.62
CA LEU A 276 -2.72 -12.00 -11.04
C LEU A 276 -4.12 -12.54 -11.30
N LEU A 277 -4.86 -11.90 -12.23
CA LEU A 277 -6.12 -12.39 -12.78
C LEU A 277 -5.96 -12.72 -14.26
N ILE A 278 -6.22 -13.98 -14.66
CA ILE A 278 -6.25 -14.39 -16.08
C ILE A 278 -7.70 -14.59 -16.50
N PHE A 279 -8.14 -13.89 -17.53
CA PHE A 279 -9.53 -13.85 -17.97
C PHE A 279 -9.83 -14.88 -19.06
N CYS A 280 -10.93 -15.62 -18.90
CA CYS A 280 -11.38 -16.69 -19.80
C CYS A 280 -12.87 -16.57 -20.09
N LYS A 281 -13.29 -17.07 -21.28
CA LYS A 281 -14.70 -17.08 -21.69
C LYS A 281 -15.52 -18.19 -21.01
N SER A 282 -14.90 -19.32 -20.68
CA SER A 282 -15.57 -20.48 -20.07
C SER A 282 -14.78 -21.07 -18.92
N ARG A 283 -15.44 -21.84 -18.03
CA ARG A 283 -14.79 -22.57 -16.95
C ARG A 283 -13.76 -23.58 -17.46
N LYS A 284 -14.11 -24.33 -18.52
CA LYS A 284 -13.17 -25.30 -19.13
C LYS A 284 -11.91 -24.62 -19.63
N ALA A 285 -12.04 -23.45 -20.29
CA ALA A 285 -10.89 -22.66 -20.71
C ALA A 285 -10.03 -22.18 -19.53
N ALA A 286 -10.65 -21.66 -18.46
CA ALA A 286 -9.94 -21.21 -17.27
C ALA A 286 -9.19 -22.35 -16.57
N THR A 287 -9.84 -23.53 -16.43
CA THR A 287 -9.18 -24.71 -15.83
C THR A 287 -8.00 -25.17 -16.69
N ARG A 288 -8.17 -25.21 -18.03
CA ARG A 288 -7.08 -25.56 -18.93
C ARG A 288 -5.93 -24.55 -18.86
N THR A 289 -6.23 -23.25 -18.84
CA THR A 289 -5.22 -22.19 -18.69
C THR A 289 -4.45 -22.35 -17.39
N LEU A 290 -5.14 -22.60 -16.27
CA LEU A 290 -4.48 -22.85 -14.98
C LEU A 290 -3.52 -24.04 -15.07
N ASN A 291 -3.97 -25.18 -15.58
CA ASN A 291 -3.15 -26.39 -15.67
C ASN A 291 -1.91 -26.22 -16.56
N HIS A 292 -1.97 -25.33 -17.57
CA HIS A 292 -0.86 -25.09 -18.46
C HIS A 292 0.12 -24.01 -17.98
N ILE A 293 -0.35 -23.04 -17.17
CA ILE A 293 0.53 -21.98 -16.67
C ILE A 293 1.25 -22.39 -15.38
N LEU A 294 0.67 -23.30 -14.59
CA LEU A 294 1.24 -23.76 -13.33
C LEU A 294 2.64 -24.37 -13.51
N PRO A 295 2.88 -25.33 -14.44
CA PRO A 295 4.23 -25.88 -14.64
C PRO A 295 5.24 -24.81 -15.06
N TYR A 296 4.81 -23.83 -15.87
CA TYR A 296 5.69 -22.73 -16.25
C TYR A 296 6.16 -21.91 -15.02
N ILE A 297 5.21 -21.55 -14.13
CA ILE A 297 5.51 -20.77 -12.94
C ILE A 297 6.39 -21.57 -11.96
N GLU A 298 6.08 -22.86 -11.76
CA GLU A 298 6.77 -23.67 -10.75
C GLU A 298 8.12 -24.25 -11.25
N GLU A 299 8.17 -24.71 -12.49
CA GLU A 299 9.36 -25.39 -13.03
C GLU A 299 10.31 -24.47 -13.81
N LYS A 300 9.81 -23.40 -14.42
CA LYS A 300 10.63 -22.45 -15.22
C LYS A 300 11.02 -21.22 -14.41
N LEU A 301 10.08 -20.69 -13.59
CA LEU A 301 10.34 -19.51 -12.77
C LEU A 301 10.71 -19.90 -11.32
N PHE A 302 10.55 -21.14 -10.93
CA PHE A 302 10.80 -21.64 -9.55
C PHE A 302 10.00 -20.88 -8.49
N LEU A 303 8.79 -20.42 -8.84
CA LEU A 303 7.90 -19.73 -7.93
C LEU A 303 6.87 -20.69 -7.34
N LYS A 304 6.53 -20.52 -6.07
CA LYS A 304 5.54 -21.35 -5.37
C LYS A 304 4.14 -20.78 -5.53
N VAL A 305 3.20 -21.57 -6.05
CA VAL A 305 1.78 -21.19 -6.17
C VAL A 305 1.00 -21.66 -4.96
N ASN A 306 0.26 -20.76 -4.34
CA ASN A 306 -0.63 -21.11 -3.23
C ASN A 306 -1.88 -21.83 -3.77
N ARG A 307 -1.87 -23.16 -3.72
CA ARG A 307 -2.94 -24.01 -4.26
C ARG A 307 -4.29 -23.85 -3.54
N GLU A 308 -4.26 -23.49 -2.25
CA GLU A 308 -5.48 -23.30 -1.45
C GLU A 308 -6.24 -22.02 -1.83
N LYS A 309 -5.52 -20.98 -2.24
CA LYS A 309 -6.11 -19.69 -2.59
C LYS A 309 -6.31 -19.51 -4.09
N THR A 310 -5.45 -20.15 -4.91
CA THR A 310 -5.58 -20.11 -6.36
C THR A 310 -6.85 -20.82 -6.78
N GLN A 311 -7.73 -20.15 -7.53
CA GLN A 311 -9.04 -20.65 -7.88
C GLN A 311 -9.48 -20.27 -9.28
N VAL A 312 -10.31 -21.14 -9.87
CA VAL A 312 -11.08 -20.85 -11.07
C VAL A 312 -12.48 -20.42 -10.66
N ALA A 313 -12.81 -19.17 -10.84
CA ALA A 313 -14.06 -18.59 -10.37
C ALA A 313 -14.75 -17.72 -11.43
N ARG A 314 -16.05 -17.46 -11.23
CA ARG A 314 -16.74 -16.41 -11.98
C ARG A 314 -16.29 -15.04 -11.46
N VAL A 315 -16.14 -14.05 -12.35
CA VAL A 315 -15.73 -12.68 -11.99
C VAL A 315 -16.57 -12.07 -10.84
N LYS A 316 -17.84 -12.46 -10.73
CA LYS A 316 -18.72 -11.99 -9.64
C LYS A 316 -18.30 -12.44 -8.23
N GLN A 317 -17.52 -13.51 -8.13
CA GLN A 317 -17.08 -14.14 -6.88
C GLN A 317 -15.69 -13.67 -6.42
N VAL A 318 -14.96 -13.04 -7.32
CA VAL A 318 -13.57 -12.63 -7.07
C VAL A 318 -13.49 -11.28 -6.38
N LYS A 319 -12.54 -11.16 -5.47
CA LYS A 319 -12.09 -9.90 -4.88
C LYS A 319 -10.74 -9.55 -5.48
N TYR A 320 -10.65 -8.40 -6.13
CA TYR A 320 -9.38 -7.90 -6.66
C TYR A 320 -9.16 -6.44 -6.23
N LEU A 321 -8.00 -6.14 -5.66
CA LEU A 321 -7.65 -4.81 -5.17
C LEU A 321 -8.76 -4.16 -4.31
N GLY A 322 -9.41 -4.96 -3.46
CA GLY A 322 -10.49 -4.48 -2.59
C GLY A 322 -11.86 -4.32 -3.24
N TYR A 323 -11.94 -4.43 -4.56
CA TYR A 323 -13.20 -4.39 -5.31
C TYR A 323 -13.75 -5.78 -5.59
N GLY A 324 -15.03 -5.85 -5.95
CA GLY A 324 -15.67 -6.97 -6.59
C GLY A 324 -16.28 -6.55 -7.91
N PHE A 325 -16.60 -7.49 -8.75
CA PHE A 325 -17.16 -7.25 -10.08
C PHE A 325 -18.62 -7.68 -10.16
N TYR A 326 -19.38 -7.03 -11.04
CA TYR A 326 -20.71 -7.49 -11.44
C TYR A 326 -20.96 -7.10 -12.91
N ILE A 327 -21.99 -7.69 -13.52
CA ILE A 327 -22.36 -7.41 -14.90
C ILE A 327 -23.74 -6.78 -14.89
N HIS A 328 -23.86 -5.64 -15.54
CA HIS A 328 -25.13 -4.94 -15.72
C HIS A 328 -25.29 -4.52 -17.19
N LYS A 329 -26.39 -4.92 -17.80
CA LYS A 329 -26.66 -4.66 -19.23
C LYS A 329 -25.52 -5.03 -20.19
N GLY A 330 -24.82 -6.16 -19.89
CA GLY A 330 -23.67 -6.61 -20.69
C GLY A 330 -22.33 -6.00 -20.29
N GLU A 331 -22.30 -4.89 -19.54
CA GLU A 331 -21.09 -4.21 -19.14
C GLU A 331 -20.53 -4.74 -17.81
N GLY A 332 -19.21 -4.86 -17.74
CA GLY A 332 -18.49 -5.12 -16.49
C GLY A 332 -18.46 -3.87 -15.59
N ARG A 333 -18.93 -4.01 -14.36
CA ARG A 333 -18.98 -2.91 -13.40
C ARG A 333 -18.32 -3.26 -12.08
N LEU A 334 -17.92 -2.24 -11.33
CA LEU A 334 -17.21 -2.36 -10.08
C LEU A 334 -18.13 -2.09 -8.88
N ARG A 335 -18.01 -2.92 -7.87
CA ARG A 335 -18.62 -2.69 -6.55
C ARG A 335 -17.54 -2.74 -5.49
N ILE A 336 -17.79 -2.14 -4.32
CA ILE A 336 -16.89 -2.31 -3.18
C ILE A 336 -17.11 -3.71 -2.60
N HIS A 337 -16.02 -4.45 -2.41
CA HIS A 337 -16.13 -5.81 -1.84
C HIS A 337 -16.56 -5.74 -0.37
N PRO A 338 -17.47 -6.66 0.10
CA PRO A 338 -17.97 -6.61 1.48
C PRO A 338 -16.88 -6.61 2.57
N LYS A 339 -15.80 -7.36 2.36
CA LYS A 339 -14.64 -7.34 3.29
C LYS A 339 -14.00 -5.94 3.39
N SER A 340 -13.95 -5.18 2.29
CA SER A 340 -13.40 -3.80 2.30
C SER A 340 -14.33 -2.82 3.03
N VAL A 341 -15.65 -3.01 2.91
CA VAL A 341 -16.64 -2.25 3.68
C VAL A 341 -16.51 -2.55 5.17
N GLN A 342 -16.34 -3.84 5.53
CA GLN A 342 -16.19 -4.24 6.92
C GLN A 342 -14.93 -3.64 7.54
N LYS A 343 -13.78 -3.69 6.85
CA LYS A 343 -12.53 -3.03 7.29
C LYS A 343 -12.72 -1.53 7.56
N PHE A 344 -13.41 -0.86 6.66
CA PHE A 344 -13.72 0.56 6.84
C PHE A 344 -14.59 0.80 8.07
N ARG A 345 -15.64 -0.01 8.25
CA ARG A 345 -16.50 0.07 9.45
C ARG A 345 -15.70 -0.15 10.74
N ASP A 346 -14.79 -1.11 10.75
CA ASP A 346 -13.98 -1.42 11.92
C ASP A 346 -13.01 -0.27 12.24
N LYS A 347 -12.39 0.33 11.21
CA LYS A 347 -11.54 1.52 11.39
C LYS A 347 -12.32 2.72 11.94
N ILE A 348 -13.52 2.97 11.42
CA ILE A 348 -14.40 4.02 11.95
C ILE A 348 -14.83 3.70 13.40
N ARG A 349 -15.11 2.43 13.74
CA ARG A 349 -15.42 2.02 15.11
C ARG A 349 -14.26 2.28 16.07
N GLU A 350 -13.05 1.96 15.67
CA GLU A 350 -11.82 2.24 16.44
C GLU A 350 -11.72 3.74 16.76
N ILE A 351 -11.77 4.59 15.72
CA ILE A 351 -11.62 6.06 15.87
C ILE A 351 -12.78 6.65 16.71
N THR A 352 -13.99 6.13 16.54
CA THR A 352 -15.19 6.57 17.24
C THR A 352 -15.50 5.72 18.50
N GLY A 353 -14.50 5.03 19.02
CA GLY A 353 -14.60 4.30 20.28
C GLY A 353 -14.93 5.25 21.44
N ARG A 354 -15.82 4.81 22.33
CA ARG A 354 -16.29 5.63 23.44
C ARG A 354 -15.23 5.81 24.54
N SER A 355 -14.22 4.95 24.58
CA SER A 355 -13.23 4.86 25.67
C SER A 355 -11.79 4.84 25.16
N ASN A 356 -11.53 5.31 23.94
CA ASN A 356 -10.20 5.30 23.33
C ASN A 356 -9.31 6.50 23.69
N GLY A 357 -9.72 7.35 24.65
CA GLY A 357 -8.93 8.50 25.09
C GLY A 357 -8.76 9.65 24.08
N MET A 358 -9.22 9.47 22.83
CA MET A 358 -8.96 10.42 21.76
C MET A 358 -9.70 11.73 21.90
N GLY A 359 -8.97 12.85 21.84
CA GLY A 359 -9.53 14.21 21.83
C GLY A 359 -10.38 14.49 20.59
N THR A 360 -11.24 15.51 20.65
CA THR A 360 -12.18 15.84 19.55
C THR A 360 -11.48 16.25 18.27
N LEU A 361 -10.42 17.07 18.38
CA LEU A 361 -9.68 17.55 17.20
C LEU A 361 -8.94 16.40 16.53
N ALA A 362 -8.19 15.61 17.29
CA ALA A 362 -7.47 14.44 16.79
C ALA A 362 -8.43 13.43 16.12
N ARG A 363 -9.58 13.15 16.77
CA ARG A 363 -10.63 12.29 16.21
C ARG A 363 -11.17 12.82 14.88
N LYS A 364 -11.49 14.11 14.81
CA LYS A 364 -11.98 14.76 13.58
C LYS A 364 -10.95 14.65 12.46
N THR A 365 -9.71 15.01 12.73
CA THR A 365 -8.62 14.95 11.76
C THR A 365 -8.46 13.53 11.22
N ARG A 366 -8.40 12.53 12.10
CA ARG A 366 -8.24 11.13 11.73
C ARG A 366 -9.45 10.57 10.96
N LEU A 367 -10.67 10.92 11.37
CA LEU A 367 -11.89 10.57 10.61
C LEU A 367 -11.84 11.13 9.20
N ASN A 368 -11.52 12.41 9.06
CA ASN A 368 -11.46 13.09 7.76
C ASN A 368 -10.38 12.47 6.85
N GLN A 369 -9.23 12.12 7.40
CA GLN A 369 -8.16 11.42 6.66
C GLN A 369 -8.64 10.07 6.14
N VAL A 370 -9.24 9.25 7.01
CA VAL A 370 -9.75 7.91 6.65
C VAL A 370 -10.89 8.01 5.63
N ILE A 371 -11.83 8.93 5.81
CA ILE A 371 -12.95 9.15 4.88
C ILE A 371 -12.42 9.55 3.50
N ARG A 372 -11.53 10.54 3.44
CA ARG A 372 -10.96 11.04 2.19
C ARG A 372 -10.14 9.95 1.46
N GLY A 373 -9.26 9.26 2.16
CA GLY A 373 -8.44 8.19 1.59
C GLY A 373 -9.31 7.05 1.04
N TRP A 374 -10.29 6.60 1.82
CA TRP A 374 -11.15 5.50 1.43
C TRP A 374 -12.03 5.83 0.21
N ILE A 375 -12.65 7.02 0.18
CA ILE A 375 -13.52 7.41 -0.93
C ILE A 375 -12.72 7.66 -2.22
N ASN A 376 -11.52 8.25 -2.12
CA ASN A 376 -10.65 8.46 -3.26
C ASN A 376 -10.22 7.13 -3.89
N TYR A 377 -9.96 6.12 -3.06
CA TYR A 377 -9.62 4.78 -3.54
C TYR A 377 -10.82 4.07 -4.17
N PHE A 378 -12.00 4.10 -3.54
CA PHE A 378 -13.20 3.40 -4.00
C PHE A 378 -14.11 4.20 -4.94
N LYS A 379 -13.64 5.31 -5.47
CA LYS A 379 -14.43 6.20 -6.35
C LYS A 379 -14.92 5.55 -7.64
N LEU A 380 -14.29 4.47 -8.13
CA LEU A 380 -14.70 3.76 -9.35
C LEU A 380 -15.90 2.84 -9.12
N ALA A 381 -16.25 2.54 -7.89
CA ALA A 381 -17.35 1.62 -7.59
C ALA A 381 -18.72 2.29 -7.75
N ASP A 382 -19.67 1.54 -8.28
CA ASP A 382 -21.08 1.91 -8.26
C ASP A 382 -21.66 1.61 -6.87
N ALA A 383 -21.59 2.58 -5.96
CA ALA A 383 -21.85 2.34 -4.54
C ALA A 383 -22.71 3.43 -3.87
N LYS A 384 -23.50 4.22 -4.64
CA LYS A 384 -24.24 5.39 -4.13
C LYS A 384 -25.08 5.07 -2.88
N ASN A 385 -25.85 3.99 -2.89
CA ASN A 385 -26.70 3.63 -1.75
C ASN A 385 -25.86 3.17 -0.54
N LEU A 386 -24.85 2.36 -0.75
CA LEU A 386 -23.91 1.94 0.30
C LEU A 386 -23.20 3.15 0.93
N ILE A 387 -22.76 4.11 0.11
CA ILE A 387 -22.09 5.33 0.58
C ILE A 387 -23.05 6.16 1.45
N ARG A 388 -24.32 6.27 1.05
CA ARG A 388 -25.35 6.96 1.86
C ARG A 388 -25.54 6.32 3.22
N GLU A 389 -25.74 4.99 3.25
CA GLU A 389 -25.87 4.23 4.50
C GLU A 389 -24.65 4.39 5.42
N LEU A 390 -23.46 4.33 4.85
CA LEU A 390 -22.22 4.51 5.61
C LEU A 390 -22.09 5.94 6.15
N ASP A 391 -22.48 6.95 5.38
CA ASP A 391 -22.43 8.35 5.78
C ASP A 391 -23.39 8.63 6.95
N GLU A 392 -24.62 8.12 6.89
CA GLU A 392 -25.61 8.19 7.98
C GLU A 392 -25.10 7.50 9.25
N TRP A 393 -24.52 6.31 9.07
CA TRP A 393 -23.94 5.56 10.18
C TRP A 393 -22.75 6.29 10.81
N ILE A 394 -21.84 6.90 10.02
CA ILE A 394 -20.71 7.69 10.54
C ILE A 394 -21.23 8.90 11.34
N ARG A 395 -22.22 9.62 10.84
CA ARG A 395 -22.84 10.75 11.55
C ARG A 395 -23.42 10.31 12.89
N SER A 396 -24.09 9.18 12.92
CA SER A 396 -24.61 8.61 14.16
C SER A 396 -23.48 8.23 15.14
N ARG A 397 -22.36 7.72 14.64
CA ARG A 397 -21.15 7.47 15.44
C ARG A 397 -20.56 8.76 16.04
N ILE A 398 -20.48 9.83 15.25
CA ILE A 398 -20.00 11.15 15.71
C ILE A 398 -20.93 11.71 16.78
N ARG A 399 -22.25 11.70 16.58
CA ARG A 399 -23.24 12.11 17.55
C ARG A 399 -23.13 11.33 18.86
N MET A 400 -22.99 10.01 18.78
CA MET A 400 -22.82 9.14 19.94
C MET A 400 -21.62 9.50 20.80
N VAL A 401 -20.48 9.77 20.16
CA VAL A 401 -19.24 10.12 20.89
C VAL A 401 -19.34 11.51 21.48
N THR A 402 -19.94 12.46 20.78
CA THR A 402 -20.19 13.81 21.27
C THR A 402 -21.11 13.79 22.49
N TRP A 403 -22.21 13.01 22.43
CA TRP A 403 -23.12 12.84 23.53
C TRP A 403 -22.46 12.20 24.77
N LYS A 404 -21.61 11.21 24.58
CA LYS A 404 -20.84 10.62 25.69
C LYS A 404 -19.92 11.62 26.37
N ARG A 405 -19.29 12.54 25.61
CA ARG A 405 -18.45 13.61 26.20
C ARG A 405 -19.23 14.52 27.14
N TRP A 406 -20.48 14.78 26.86
CA TRP A 406 -21.37 15.57 27.71
C TRP A 406 -21.87 14.71 28.88
N LYS A 407 -20.98 14.29 29.76
CA LYS A 407 -21.25 13.28 30.80
C LYS A 407 -22.40 13.67 31.74
N LYS A 408 -22.40 14.92 32.24
CA LYS A 408 -23.37 15.41 33.25
C LYS A 408 -24.59 16.02 32.55
N VAL A 409 -25.76 15.93 33.21
CA VAL A 409 -27.01 16.55 32.72
C VAL A 409 -26.82 18.04 32.48
N ARG A 410 -26.20 18.78 33.42
CA ARG A 410 -25.89 20.19 33.24
C ARG A 410 -25.06 20.47 32.00
N THR A 411 -24.01 19.66 31.72
CA THR A 411 -23.17 19.81 30.50
C THR A 411 -23.94 19.55 29.25
N ARG A 412 -24.88 18.58 29.24
CA ARG A 412 -25.76 18.30 28.10
C ARG A 412 -26.69 19.47 27.86
N PHE A 413 -27.33 19.98 28.90
CA PHE A 413 -28.22 21.12 28.85
C PHE A 413 -27.55 22.37 28.28
N GLU A 414 -26.40 22.76 28.85
CA GLU A 414 -25.61 23.90 28.38
C GLU A 414 -25.24 23.78 26.91
N ASN A 415 -24.75 22.60 26.48
CA ASN A 415 -24.39 22.37 25.09
C ASN A 415 -25.61 22.39 24.17
N LEU A 416 -26.76 21.84 24.58
CA LEU A 416 -27.99 21.90 23.80
C LEU A 416 -28.48 23.35 23.64
N LYS A 417 -28.44 24.18 24.70
CA LYS A 417 -28.75 25.63 24.62
C LYS A 417 -27.82 26.35 23.65
N ARG A 418 -26.50 26.12 23.73
CA ARG A 418 -25.52 26.69 22.78
C ARG A 418 -25.79 26.31 21.34
N LEU A 419 -26.40 25.15 21.12
CA LEU A 419 -26.83 24.69 19.82
C LEU A 419 -28.21 25.21 19.40
N GLY A 420 -28.78 26.18 20.14
CA GLY A 420 -30.05 26.86 19.81
C GLY A 420 -31.29 26.02 20.05
N ILE A 421 -31.24 25.03 20.94
CA ILE A 421 -32.42 24.28 21.40
C ILE A 421 -33.11 25.12 22.49
N LYS A 422 -34.44 25.25 22.42
CA LYS A 422 -35.25 25.94 23.43
C LYS A 422 -35.00 25.37 24.82
N GLU A 423 -35.01 26.21 25.86
CA GLU A 423 -34.58 25.86 27.20
C GLU A 423 -35.32 24.66 27.80
N GLU A 424 -36.66 24.67 27.74
CA GLU A 424 -37.50 23.58 28.22
C GLU A 424 -37.17 22.23 27.52
N GLN A 425 -37.05 22.30 26.22
CA GLN A 425 -36.71 21.12 25.40
C GLN A 425 -35.26 20.63 25.67
N ALA A 426 -34.31 21.55 25.84
CA ALA A 426 -32.93 21.24 26.19
C ALA A 426 -32.84 20.55 27.55
N TRP A 427 -33.61 21.01 28.55
CA TRP A 427 -33.71 20.39 29.87
C TRP A 427 -34.28 18.97 29.80
N MET A 428 -35.40 18.80 29.10
CA MET A 428 -36.03 17.50 28.89
C MET A 428 -35.07 16.52 28.19
N TRP A 429 -34.39 16.97 27.13
CA TRP A 429 -33.44 16.14 26.38
C TRP A 429 -32.19 15.80 27.17
N ALA A 430 -31.65 16.73 27.96
CA ALA A 430 -30.48 16.51 28.81
C ALA A 430 -30.69 15.40 29.83
N ASN A 431 -31.92 15.26 30.34
CA ASN A 431 -32.35 14.24 31.30
C ASN A 431 -32.66 12.87 30.68
N THR A 432 -32.50 12.70 29.34
CA THR A 432 -32.80 11.41 28.72
C THR A 432 -31.99 10.28 29.34
N ARG A 433 -32.66 9.18 29.66
CA ARG A 433 -32.09 7.93 30.18
C ARG A 433 -31.70 6.92 29.07
N LYS A 434 -31.95 7.29 27.80
CA LYS A 434 -31.59 6.44 26.65
C LYS A 434 -30.09 6.28 26.55
N GLY A 435 -29.64 5.07 26.23
CA GLY A 435 -28.22 4.77 25.98
C GLY A 435 -27.67 5.61 24.82
N TYR A 436 -26.35 5.86 24.83
CA TYR A 436 -25.65 6.75 23.88
C TYR A 436 -25.99 6.49 22.40
N TRP A 437 -26.05 5.22 22.00
CA TRP A 437 -26.38 4.83 20.62
C TRP A 437 -27.83 5.13 20.26
N ARG A 438 -28.78 4.83 21.16
CA ARG A 438 -30.20 5.15 20.94
C ARG A 438 -30.44 6.65 20.85
N THR A 439 -29.76 7.43 21.70
CA THR A 439 -29.84 8.90 21.66
C THR A 439 -29.27 9.45 20.36
N ALA A 440 -28.19 8.84 19.83
CA ALA A 440 -27.59 9.27 18.55
C ALA A 440 -28.51 9.11 17.35
N HIS A 441 -29.48 8.18 17.41
CA HIS A 441 -30.50 7.95 16.39
C HIS A 441 -31.84 8.63 16.71
N SER A 442 -31.94 9.36 17.81
CA SER A 442 -33.16 10.08 18.17
C SER A 442 -33.18 11.49 17.60
N PRO A 443 -34.37 12.14 17.51
CA PRO A 443 -34.51 13.54 17.16
C PRO A 443 -33.60 14.46 17.97
N ILE A 444 -33.33 14.12 19.24
CA ILE A 444 -32.46 14.89 20.14
C ILE A 444 -31.14 15.29 19.44
N LEU A 445 -30.37 14.31 18.96
CA LEU A 445 -29.07 14.57 18.37
C LEU A 445 -29.11 14.79 16.86
N SER A 446 -30.15 14.35 16.16
CA SER A 446 -30.30 14.69 14.73
C SER A 446 -30.64 16.17 14.53
N ILE A 447 -31.36 16.79 15.45
CA ILE A 447 -31.67 18.24 15.45
C ILE A 447 -30.49 19.03 16.03
N ALA A 448 -30.05 18.69 17.26
CA ALA A 448 -28.99 19.41 17.94
C ALA A 448 -27.63 19.37 17.21
N LEU A 449 -27.30 18.24 16.60
CA LEU A 449 -26.09 18.02 15.78
C LEU A 449 -26.51 17.67 14.36
N SER A 450 -27.20 18.61 13.68
CA SER A 450 -27.63 18.43 12.29
C SER A 450 -26.44 18.19 11.36
N ASN A 451 -26.72 17.69 10.15
CA ASN A 451 -25.65 17.44 9.17
C ASN A 451 -24.89 18.71 8.81
N GLU A 452 -25.59 19.85 8.69
CA GLU A 452 -24.99 21.16 8.41
C GLU A 452 -24.07 21.61 9.57
N ARG A 453 -24.49 21.38 10.82
CA ARG A 453 -23.65 21.70 11.97
C ARG A 453 -22.39 20.84 12.04
N LEU A 454 -22.51 19.54 11.76
CA LEU A 454 -21.34 18.67 11.66
C LEU A 454 -20.40 19.13 10.54
N LYS A 455 -20.93 19.54 9.40
CA LYS A 455 -20.16 20.09 8.29
C LYS A 455 -19.46 21.41 8.68
N ARG A 456 -20.16 22.36 9.31
CA ARG A 456 -19.57 23.62 9.85
C ARG A 456 -18.50 23.32 10.92
N ALA A 457 -18.65 22.26 11.71
CA ALA A 457 -17.63 21.81 12.64
C ALA A 457 -16.42 21.13 11.96
N GLY A 458 -16.42 20.99 10.62
CA GLY A 458 -15.34 20.48 9.80
C GLY A 458 -15.29 18.96 9.68
N TYR A 459 -16.38 18.25 9.93
CA TYR A 459 -16.49 16.82 9.60
C TYR A 459 -16.85 16.64 8.13
N LEU A 460 -16.11 15.79 7.41
CA LEU A 460 -16.41 15.47 6.02
C LEU A 460 -17.64 14.54 5.92
N SER A 461 -18.45 14.76 4.89
CA SER A 461 -19.48 13.82 4.47
C SER A 461 -18.91 12.88 3.41
N LEU A 462 -19.10 11.57 3.64
CA LEU A 462 -18.70 10.54 2.69
C LEU A 462 -19.46 10.72 1.35
N MET A 463 -20.75 11.07 1.44
CA MET A 463 -21.61 11.27 0.27
C MET A 463 -21.19 12.49 -0.55
N GLU A 464 -20.85 13.62 0.09
CA GLU A 464 -20.34 14.81 -0.61
C GLU A 464 -19.01 14.51 -1.33
N CYS A 465 -18.07 13.83 -0.64
CA CYS A 465 -16.80 13.43 -1.25
C CYS A 465 -17.00 12.47 -2.44
N TYR A 466 -18.02 11.61 -2.39
CA TYR A 466 -18.35 10.70 -3.49
C TYR A 466 -19.00 11.42 -4.67
N SER A 467 -19.84 12.41 -4.42
CA SER A 467 -20.55 13.18 -5.46
C SER A 467 -19.68 14.25 -6.14
N ALA A 468 -18.55 14.61 -5.51
CA ALA A 468 -17.57 15.55 -6.06
C ALA A 468 -16.58 14.88 -7.05
N LYS A 469 -16.99 13.78 -7.69
CA LYS A 469 -16.21 13.01 -8.67
C LYS A 469 -15.97 13.78 -9.96
#